data_4a010c2337a4825bffbcf3be65f95755
#
_entry.id   4a010c2337a4825bffbcf3be65f95755
#
_cell.length_a   1.000
_cell.length_b   1.000
_cell.length_c   1.000
_cell.angle_alpha   90.00
_cell.angle_beta   90.00
_cell.angle_gamma   90.00
#
_symmetry.space_group_name_H-M   'P 1'
#
loop_
_entity.id
_entity.type
_entity.pdbx_description
1 polymer ?
#
loop_
_entity_poly.entity_id
_entity_poly.type
_entity_poly.pdbx_seq_one_letter_code
_entity_poly.pdbx_strand_id
1 'polypeptide(L)'
;PQVHTIVRMMRMIGEIVCPGIVLLGEVVMEPDKVAPYFGTVEKPECHMLYNVTTMATTWHTVATRDIRLLRKQMDIVCSLPREYTFLNYLRCHDDIGWGLDYDTLKTWGMEEVPHKKYLNDYFQGKTEGSVSRGELYNEDPVTGDARFCATTASMCGIESAGFEQNDEKMDWAITKDVMLHAYMLTQSGIPMLYSGDEVGQVNDYTYKDDPEKAPDSRYIHRGKFNWDLVENIKDKSSVQGRIFNALGKLEKIRRSEPVFNADAEVWTKDYSDQSILWIVRRFGGEELHAVFNFSDYPKTVWMPEKAEYTNLLSGGTDEIVTVDLPGWGFFWMKRKL
;
A
#
# COMPACT_ATOMS: atom_id res chain seq x y z
N PRO A 1 14.44 12.60 22.13
CA PRO A 1 14.76 13.64 23.11
C PRO A 1 14.97 15.00 22.46
N GLN A 2 16.16 15.32 21.92
CA GLN A 2 16.40 16.66 21.32
C GLN A 2 15.62 16.87 20.01
N VAL A 3 15.45 15.84 19.20
CA VAL A 3 14.70 15.92 17.94
C VAL A 3 13.26 16.38 18.18
N HIS A 4 12.60 15.87 19.21
CA HIS A 4 11.24 16.27 19.57
C HIS A 4 11.13 17.76 19.89
N THR A 5 12.14 18.33 20.56
CA THR A 5 12.19 19.78 20.84
C THR A 5 12.29 20.59 19.54
N ILE A 6 13.13 20.13 18.60
CA ILE A 6 13.29 20.80 17.29
C ILE A 6 11.99 20.73 16.50
N VAL A 7 11.33 19.57 16.43
CA VAL A 7 10.05 19.41 15.71
C VAL A 7 8.97 20.29 16.30
N ARG A 8 8.87 20.40 17.64
CA ARG A 8 7.94 21.34 18.31
C ARG A 8 8.23 22.79 17.94
N MET A 9 9.50 23.19 17.93
CA MET A 9 9.88 24.55 17.51
C MET A 9 9.49 24.80 16.05
N MET A 10 9.73 23.85 15.14
CA MET A 10 9.31 23.95 13.74
C MET A 10 7.78 24.09 13.63
N ARG A 11 7.03 23.29 14.40
CA ARG A 11 5.56 23.38 14.45
C ARG A 11 5.09 24.75 14.91
N MET A 12 5.60 25.23 16.05
CA MET A 12 5.22 26.54 16.61
C MET A 12 5.55 27.69 15.66
N ILE A 13 6.77 27.70 15.09
CA ILE A 13 7.17 28.75 14.14
C ILE A 13 6.29 28.68 12.89
N GLY A 14 6.05 27.49 12.35
CA GLY A 14 5.22 27.28 11.17
C GLY A 14 3.80 27.83 11.37
N GLU A 15 3.17 27.53 12.50
CA GLU A 15 1.82 28.00 12.81
C GLU A 15 1.71 29.53 12.96
N ILE A 16 2.80 30.18 13.45
CA ILE A 16 2.85 31.64 13.56
C ILE A 16 3.09 32.30 12.21
N VAL A 17 4.03 31.80 11.43
CA VAL A 17 4.49 32.43 10.18
C VAL A 17 3.58 32.11 9.00
N CYS A 18 3.02 30.89 8.98
CA CYS A 18 2.16 30.40 7.90
C CYS A 18 1.01 29.57 8.50
N PRO A 19 -0.04 30.23 9.05
CA PRO A 19 -1.19 29.54 9.59
C PRO A 19 -1.81 28.57 8.55
N GLY A 20 -2.03 27.33 8.95
CA GLY A 20 -2.54 26.27 8.06
C GLY A 20 -1.45 25.43 7.39
N ILE A 21 -0.17 25.69 7.66
CA ILE A 21 0.92 24.78 7.23
C ILE A 21 0.71 23.37 7.83
N VAL A 22 0.97 22.36 7.02
CA VAL A 22 0.97 20.97 7.46
C VAL A 22 2.42 20.49 7.59
N LEU A 23 2.80 20.06 8.78
CA LEU A 23 4.09 19.42 9.03
C LEU A 23 3.93 17.91 8.89
N LEU A 24 4.46 17.37 7.81
CA LEU A 24 4.50 15.93 7.53
C LEU A 24 5.87 15.38 7.93
N GLY A 25 5.90 14.47 8.90
CA GLY A 25 7.12 13.84 9.38
C GLY A 25 7.42 12.54 8.62
N GLU A 26 8.67 12.39 8.23
CA GLU A 26 9.18 11.15 7.67
C GLU A 26 10.07 10.45 8.71
N VAL A 27 9.50 9.44 9.35
CA VAL A 27 10.15 8.69 10.44
C VAL A 27 10.06 7.21 10.13
N VAL A 28 11.20 6.59 9.84
CA VAL A 28 11.27 5.17 9.46
C VAL A 28 11.44 4.32 10.72
N MET A 29 10.34 4.00 11.36
CA MET A 29 10.23 3.16 12.57
C MET A 29 8.92 2.39 12.56
N GLU A 30 8.78 1.41 13.46
CA GLU A 30 7.50 0.73 13.68
C GLU A 30 6.42 1.73 14.17
N PRO A 31 5.13 1.48 13.88
CA PRO A 31 4.05 2.43 14.15
C PRO A 31 3.95 2.89 15.62
N ASP A 32 4.20 2.02 16.59
CA ASP A 32 4.22 2.36 18.01
C ASP A 32 5.35 3.32 18.37
N LYS A 33 6.50 3.21 17.68
CA LYS A 33 7.68 4.05 17.89
C LYS A 33 7.58 5.40 17.17
N VAL A 34 6.79 5.50 16.09
CA VAL A 34 6.58 6.79 15.40
C VAL A 34 5.51 7.65 16.05
N ALA A 35 4.54 7.05 16.77
CA ALA A 35 3.45 7.75 17.42
C ALA A 35 3.89 8.96 18.27
N PRO A 36 5.02 8.94 19.04
CA PRO A 36 5.51 10.10 19.78
C PRO A 36 5.79 11.34 18.93
N TYR A 37 6.02 11.21 17.61
CA TYR A 37 6.26 12.35 16.71
C TYR A 37 4.98 13.12 16.33
N PHE A 38 3.80 12.65 16.71
CA PHE A 38 2.58 13.48 16.73
C PHE A 38 2.58 14.46 17.91
N GLY A 39 3.35 14.14 18.96
CA GLY A 39 3.40 14.92 20.20
C GLY A 39 2.17 14.68 21.08
N THR A 40 1.84 15.67 21.90
CA THR A 40 0.64 15.70 22.75
C THR A 40 -0.16 16.96 22.47
N VAL A 41 -1.36 17.07 23.07
CA VAL A 41 -2.19 18.29 22.94
C VAL A 41 -1.43 19.53 23.43
N GLU A 42 -0.67 19.43 24.53
CA GLU A 42 0.10 20.56 25.08
C GLU A 42 1.44 20.78 24.36
N LYS A 43 1.92 19.76 23.68
CA LYS A 43 3.22 19.77 23.00
C LYS A 43 3.12 19.11 21.64
N PRO A 44 2.36 19.71 20.70
CA PRO A 44 2.15 19.14 19.39
C PRO A 44 3.45 19.14 18.55
N GLU A 45 3.62 18.08 17.75
CA GLU A 45 4.75 17.92 16.84
C GLU A 45 4.26 17.85 15.39
N CYS A 46 4.39 16.71 14.70
CA CYS A 46 3.90 16.59 13.33
C CYS A 46 2.36 16.56 13.27
N HIS A 47 1.81 17.12 12.20
CA HIS A 47 0.38 16.98 11.89
C HIS A 47 0.06 15.60 11.32
N MET A 48 1.01 15.07 10.53
CA MET A 48 0.91 13.82 9.81
C MET A 48 2.26 13.12 9.81
N LEU A 49 2.22 11.80 9.68
CA LEU A 49 3.41 10.97 9.49
C LEU A 49 3.24 10.05 8.29
N TYR A 50 4.33 9.76 7.58
CA TYR A 50 4.36 8.69 6.60
C TYR A 50 4.16 7.33 7.27
N ASN A 51 3.31 6.49 6.69
CA ASN A 51 3.10 5.11 7.16
C ASN A 51 4.11 4.15 6.51
N VAL A 52 5.39 4.39 6.78
CA VAL A 52 6.52 3.73 6.11
C VAL A 52 6.54 2.22 6.37
N THR A 53 6.39 1.82 7.62
CA THR A 53 6.48 0.41 8.01
C THR A 53 5.33 -0.41 7.45
N THR A 54 4.11 0.15 7.45
CA THR A 54 2.95 -0.52 6.83
C THR A 54 3.15 -0.65 5.32
N MET A 55 3.71 0.35 4.64
CA MET A 55 4.06 0.29 3.23
C MET A 55 5.06 -0.85 2.95
N ALA A 56 6.18 -0.91 3.66
CA ALA A 56 7.18 -1.96 3.51
C ALA A 56 6.61 -3.35 3.81
N THR A 57 5.76 -3.46 4.86
CA THR A 57 5.09 -4.70 5.24
C THR A 57 4.06 -5.14 4.20
N THR A 58 3.43 -4.21 3.48
CA THR A 58 2.55 -4.54 2.35
C THR A 58 3.32 -5.28 1.25
N TRP A 59 4.49 -4.79 0.88
CA TRP A 59 5.33 -5.46 -0.12
C TRP A 59 5.89 -6.79 0.39
N HIS A 60 6.26 -6.87 1.67
CA HIS A 60 6.58 -8.14 2.31
C HIS A 60 5.43 -9.15 2.12
N THR A 61 4.18 -8.74 2.38
CA THR A 61 2.99 -9.57 2.21
C THR A 61 2.77 -9.98 0.75
N VAL A 62 3.05 -9.09 -0.20
CA VAL A 62 3.03 -9.42 -1.64
C VAL A 62 4.04 -10.52 -1.98
N ALA A 63 5.24 -10.51 -1.40
CA ALA A 63 6.26 -11.53 -1.66
C ALA A 63 5.95 -12.86 -0.97
N THR A 64 5.45 -12.83 0.25
CA THR A 64 5.26 -14.02 1.10
C THR A 64 3.88 -14.64 1.02
N ARG A 65 2.87 -13.93 0.55
CA ARG A 65 1.44 -14.31 0.62
C ARG A 65 0.92 -14.46 2.05
N ASP A 66 1.64 -13.93 3.04
CA ASP A 66 1.34 -14.05 4.46
C ASP A 66 1.02 -12.68 5.06
N ILE A 67 -0.25 -12.46 5.46
CA ILE A 67 -0.75 -11.19 5.97
C ILE A 67 -0.46 -10.97 7.46
N ARG A 68 0.09 -11.96 8.18
CA ARG A 68 0.19 -11.89 9.65
C ARG A 68 0.95 -10.67 10.13
N LEU A 69 2.09 -10.34 9.47
CA LEU A 69 2.87 -9.16 9.84
C LEU A 69 2.12 -7.88 9.49
N LEU A 70 1.50 -7.81 8.30
CA LEU A 70 0.72 -6.65 7.87
C LEU A 70 -0.46 -6.40 8.81
N ARG A 71 -1.19 -7.46 9.20
CA ARG A 71 -2.28 -7.35 10.16
C ARG A 71 -1.80 -6.81 11.49
N LYS A 72 -0.70 -7.37 12.03
CA LYS A 72 -0.09 -6.88 13.28
C LYS A 72 0.22 -5.38 13.21
N GLN A 73 0.82 -4.92 12.12
CA GLN A 73 1.13 -3.50 11.92
C GLN A 73 -0.13 -2.64 11.85
N MET A 74 -1.15 -3.11 11.12
CA MET A 74 -2.43 -2.41 11.03
C MET A 74 -3.16 -2.37 12.37
N ASP A 75 -3.14 -3.44 13.16
CA ASP A 75 -3.74 -3.46 14.50
C ASP A 75 -3.12 -2.39 15.41
N ILE A 76 -1.80 -2.19 15.34
CA ILE A 76 -1.12 -1.11 16.05
C ILE A 76 -1.64 0.25 15.56
N VAL A 77 -1.63 0.50 14.26
CA VAL A 77 -2.10 1.77 13.67
C VAL A 77 -3.56 2.05 14.05
N CYS A 78 -4.44 1.03 13.96
CA CYS A 78 -5.86 1.16 14.30
C CYS A 78 -6.10 1.40 15.81
N SER A 79 -5.16 1.02 16.68
CA SER A 79 -5.24 1.25 18.12
C SER A 79 -4.83 2.65 18.56
N LEU A 80 -4.16 3.41 17.68
CA LEU A 80 -3.72 4.77 17.95
C LEU A 80 -4.91 5.75 17.97
N PRO A 81 -4.77 6.92 18.64
CA PRO A 81 -5.77 7.98 18.57
C PRO A 81 -6.14 8.35 17.14
N ARG A 82 -7.42 8.59 16.88
CA ARG A 82 -7.93 8.90 15.51
C ARG A 82 -7.37 10.18 14.94
N GLU A 83 -6.96 11.10 15.78
CA GLU A 83 -6.32 12.37 15.42
C GLU A 83 -4.92 12.15 14.80
N TYR A 84 -4.31 10.99 15.03
CA TYR A 84 -3.03 10.64 14.44
C TYR A 84 -3.20 10.25 12.98
N THR A 85 -2.93 11.20 12.11
CA THR A 85 -3.16 11.05 10.67
C THR A 85 -1.92 10.53 9.98
N PHE A 86 -2.04 9.35 9.37
CA PHE A 86 -0.98 8.77 8.53
C PHE A 86 -1.21 9.07 7.05
N LEU A 87 -0.11 9.32 6.33
CA LEU A 87 -0.07 9.30 4.88
C LEU A 87 0.19 7.86 4.43
N ASN A 88 -0.82 7.23 3.82
CA ASN A 88 -0.75 5.85 3.34
C ASN A 88 -0.37 5.84 1.85
N TYR A 89 0.54 4.96 1.47
CA TYR A 89 1.06 4.89 0.12
C TYR A 89 1.63 3.50 -0.19
N LEU A 90 1.73 3.16 -1.47
CA LEU A 90 2.40 1.94 -1.92
C LEU A 90 3.86 2.18 -2.24
N ARG A 91 4.18 3.36 -2.76
CA ARG A 91 5.53 3.87 -3.02
C ARG A 91 5.53 5.40 -3.04
N CYS A 92 6.71 5.99 -2.98
CA CYS A 92 6.90 7.42 -3.17
C CYS A 92 8.14 7.68 -4.07
N HIS A 93 8.72 8.87 -3.97
CA HIS A 93 9.96 9.25 -4.67
C HIS A 93 11.21 8.53 -4.11
N ASP A 94 11.11 7.93 -2.92
CA ASP A 94 12.22 7.21 -2.29
C ASP A 94 12.13 5.71 -2.51
N ASP A 95 13.22 5.05 -2.15
CA ASP A 95 13.38 3.61 -2.15
C ASP A 95 12.57 2.92 -1.03
N ILE A 96 12.38 1.62 -1.17
CA ILE A 96 11.72 0.77 -0.17
C ILE A 96 12.79 0.02 0.61
N GLY A 97 12.86 0.26 1.92
CA GLY A 97 13.74 -0.48 2.83
C GLY A 97 12.98 -1.59 3.57
N TRP A 98 13.67 -2.69 3.83
CA TRP A 98 13.11 -3.83 4.57
C TRP A 98 13.28 -3.68 6.09
N GLY A 99 12.86 -2.52 6.63
CA GLY A 99 12.81 -2.25 8.07
C GLY A 99 11.57 -2.91 8.70
N LEU A 100 11.54 -4.25 8.72
CA LEU A 100 10.43 -5.04 9.23
C LEU A 100 10.65 -5.42 10.70
N ASP A 101 9.59 -5.86 11.37
CA ASP A 101 9.68 -6.43 12.73
C ASP A 101 10.29 -7.85 12.67
N TYR A 102 11.63 -7.90 12.64
CA TYR A 102 12.36 -9.17 12.56
C TYR A 102 12.27 -10.00 13.84
N ASP A 103 12.02 -9.39 15.00
CA ASP A 103 11.79 -10.13 16.24
C ASP A 103 10.53 -11.00 16.09
N THR A 104 9.47 -10.46 15.54
CA THR A 104 8.25 -11.20 15.22
C THR A 104 8.46 -12.22 14.12
N LEU A 105 9.09 -11.84 13.00
CA LEU A 105 9.35 -12.73 11.86
C LEU A 105 10.18 -13.96 12.26
N LYS A 106 11.14 -13.77 13.15
CA LYS A 106 11.96 -14.85 13.69
C LYS A 106 11.13 -15.89 14.46
N THR A 107 10.09 -15.47 15.17
CA THR A 107 9.18 -16.42 15.84
C THR A 107 8.41 -17.32 14.85
N TRP A 108 8.33 -16.90 13.60
CA TRP A 108 7.72 -17.65 12.49
C TRP A 108 8.76 -18.37 11.61
N GLY A 109 10.03 -18.40 12.05
CA GLY A 109 11.12 -19.07 11.36
C GLY A 109 11.75 -18.27 10.22
N MET A 110 11.52 -16.96 10.16
CA MET A 110 12.10 -16.06 9.15
C MET A 110 13.25 -15.27 9.75
N GLU A 111 14.47 -15.76 9.57
CA GLU A 111 15.69 -15.08 10.04
C GLU A 111 15.98 -13.85 9.17
N GLU A 112 16.44 -12.76 9.78
CA GLU A 112 16.57 -11.42 9.17
C GLU A 112 17.37 -11.43 7.86
N VAL A 113 18.62 -11.91 7.88
CA VAL A 113 19.49 -11.83 6.71
C VAL A 113 19.00 -12.67 5.52
N PRO A 114 18.64 -13.96 5.69
CA PRO A 114 18.08 -14.75 4.60
C PRO A 114 16.77 -14.16 4.07
N HIS A 115 15.96 -13.60 4.96
CA HIS A 115 14.67 -13.04 4.57
C HIS A 115 14.82 -11.74 3.76
N LYS A 116 15.72 -10.84 4.16
CA LYS A 116 16.06 -9.64 3.37
C LYS A 116 16.55 -10.02 1.96
N LYS A 117 17.44 -11.01 1.86
CA LYS A 117 17.93 -11.51 0.56
C LYS A 117 16.80 -12.10 -0.29
N TYR A 118 15.91 -12.87 0.33
CA TYR A 118 14.72 -13.38 -0.36
C TYR A 118 13.86 -12.24 -0.94
N LEU A 119 13.58 -11.19 -0.16
CA LEU A 119 12.79 -10.04 -0.64
C LEU A 119 13.50 -9.30 -1.77
N ASN A 120 14.82 -9.09 -1.65
CA ASN A 120 15.62 -8.49 -2.70
C ASN A 120 15.54 -9.28 -4.01
N ASP A 121 15.70 -10.59 -3.94
CA ASP A 121 15.63 -11.47 -5.11
C ASP A 121 14.21 -11.55 -5.69
N TYR A 122 13.20 -11.62 -4.82
CA TYR A 122 11.80 -11.64 -5.25
C TYR A 122 11.46 -10.39 -6.08
N PHE A 123 11.76 -9.20 -5.56
CA PHE A 123 11.39 -7.96 -6.23
C PHE A 123 12.24 -7.62 -7.45
N GLN A 124 13.44 -8.20 -7.56
CA GLN A 124 14.23 -8.16 -8.79
C GLN A 124 13.78 -9.20 -9.86
N GLY A 125 12.80 -10.05 -9.54
CA GLY A 125 12.35 -11.12 -10.43
C GLY A 125 13.32 -12.30 -10.54
N LYS A 126 14.21 -12.48 -9.56
CA LYS A 126 15.18 -13.58 -9.51
C LYS A 126 14.63 -14.83 -8.85
N THR A 127 13.58 -14.69 -8.04
CA THR A 127 12.90 -15.82 -7.38
C THR A 127 11.93 -16.46 -8.34
N GLU A 128 11.87 -17.80 -8.36
CA GLU A 128 10.89 -18.55 -9.16
C GLU A 128 9.46 -18.08 -8.87
N GLY A 129 8.67 -17.85 -9.92
CA GLY A 129 7.29 -17.35 -9.83
C GLY A 129 7.17 -15.85 -9.59
N SER A 130 8.26 -15.12 -9.37
CA SER A 130 8.19 -13.66 -9.29
C SER A 130 8.05 -13.01 -10.65
N VAL A 131 7.06 -12.14 -10.77
CA VAL A 131 6.82 -11.30 -11.96
C VAL A 131 7.32 -9.86 -11.76
N SER A 132 7.83 -9.55 -10.58
CA SER A 132 8.31 -8.21 -10.24
C SER A 132 9.57 -7.82 -11.02
N ARG A 133 9.73 -6.53 -11.28
CA ARG A 133 10.94 -5.94 -11.87
C ARG A 133 11.33 -4.70 -11.09
N GLY A 134 12.61 -4.60 -10.78
CA GLY A 134 13.20 -3.44 -10.10
C GLY A 134 14.67 -3.64 -9.82
N GLU A 135 15.27 -2.67 -9.16
CA GLU A 135 16.71 -2.65 -8.89
C GLU A 135 16.99 -2.37 -7.42
N LEU A 136 18.12 -2.84 -6.94
CA LEU A 136 18.62 -2.54 -5.60
C LEU A 136 19.49 -1.28 -5.64
N TYR A 137 19.44 -0.54 -4.54
CA TYR A 137 20.28 0.60 -4.24
C TYR A 137 20.98 0.38 -2.90
N ASN A 138 22.28 0.67 -2.82
CA ASN A 138 23.10 0.51 -1.61
C ASN A 138 23.01 -0.90 -0.98
N GLU A 139 23.16 -1.94 -1.79
CA GLU A 139 23.15 -3.32 -1.31
C GLU A 139 24.41 -3.64 -0.46
N ASP A 140 24.19 -4.18 0.74
CA ASP A 140 25.21 -4.88 1.52
C ASP A 140 25.04 -6.40 1.33
N PRO A 141 25.91 -7.05 0.58
CA PRO A 141 25.78 -8.47 0.28
C PRO A 141 25.96 -9.38 1.50
N VAL A 142 26.54 -8.87 2.60
CA VAL A 142 26.75 -9.63 3.84
C VAL A 142 25.46 -9.68 4.64
N THR A 143 24.89 -8.53 4.93
CA THR A 143 23.68 -8.40 5.76
C THR A 143 22.39 -8.56 4.95
N GLY A 144 22.46 -8.45 3.62
CA GLY A 144 21.29 -8.40 2.74
C GLY A 144 20.52 -7.08 2.84
N ASP A 145 21.05 -6.11 3.60
CA ASP A 145 20.44 -4.78 3.65
C ASP A 145 20.57 -4.09 2.31
N ALA A 146 19.47 -3.60 1.80
CA ALA A 146 19.37 -2.92 0.52
C ALA A 146 18.13 -2.03 0.49
N ARG A 147 18.11 -1.13 -0.47
CA ARG A 147 16.93 -0.34 -0.80
C ARG A 147 16.41 -0.79 -2.16
N PHE A 148 15.14 -1.09 -2.22
CA PHE A 148 14.51 -1.53 -3.47
C PHE A 148 13.84 -0.36 -4.20
N CYS A 149 14.02 -0.29 -5.52
CA CYS A 149 13.56 0.79 -6.38
C CYS A 149 12.76 0.24 -7.55
N ALA A 150 11.50 0.61 -7.67
CA ALA A 150 10.64 0.28 -8.79
C ALA A 150 9.33 1.11 -8.78
N THR A 151 8.60 1.08 -9.90
CA THR A 151 7.22 1.55 -9.95
C THR A 151 6.25 0.48 -9.44
N THR A 152 5.06 0.86 -8.95
CA THR A 152 4.00 -0.08 -8.53
C THR A 152 3.65 -1.05 -9.66
N ALA A 153 3.49 -0.54 -10.88
CA ALA A 153 3.17 -1.33 -12.07
C ALA A 153 4.22 -2.43 -12.33
N SER A 154 5.51 -2.10 -12.22
CA SER A 154 6.60 -3.06 -12.42
C SER A 154 6.68 -4.10 -11.30
N MET A 155 6.43 -3.69 -10.05
CA MET A 155 6.34 -4.62 -8.90
C MET A 155 5.15 -5.57 -9.01
N CYS A 156 4.04 -5.12 -9.57
CA CYS A 156 2.85 -5.94 -9.78
C CYS A 156 2.96 -6.91 -10.96
N GLY A 157 3.92 -6.67 -11.89
CA GLY A 157 4.18 -7.55 -13.03
C GLY A 157 3.69 -7.02 -14.38
N ILE A 158 3.16 -5.79 -14.44
CA ILE A 158 2.70 -5.16 -15.71
C ILE A 158 3.85 -5.07 -16.71
N GLU A 159 5.04 -4.67 -16.25
CA GLU A 159 6.24 -4.61 -17.09
C GLU A 159 6.62 -5.99 -17.64
N SER A 160 6.64 -7.01 -16.78
CA SER A 160 6.97 -8.39 -17.18
C SER A 160 5.98 -8.95 -18.18
N ALA A 161 4.67 -8.77 -17.91
CA ALA A 161 3.61 -9.23 -18.82
C ALA A 161 3.65 -8.52 -20.18
N GLY A 162 3.95 -7.22 -20.18
CA GLY A 162 4.12 -6.45 -21.40
C GLY A 162 5.32 -6.91 -22.23
N PHE A 163 6.45 -7.20 -21.58
CA PHE A 163 7.64 -7.75 -22.25
C PHE A 163 7.37 -9.14 -22.85
N GLU A 164 6.64 -9.98 -22.11
CA GLU A 164 6.29 -11.33 -22.57
C GLU A 164 5.12 -11.36 -23.58
N GLN A 165 4.46 -10.22 -23.80
CA GLN A 165 3.25 -10.09 -24.62
C GLN A 165 2.16 -11.12 -24.21
N ASN A 166 1.93 -11.25 -22.91
CA ASN A 166 1.05 -12.24 -22.34
C ASN A 166 -0.17 -11.55 -21.69
N ASP A 167 -1.30 -11.64 -22.36
CA ASP A 167 -2.55 -10.98 -21.93
C ASP A 167 -3.09 -11.54 -20.61
N GLU A 168 -2.97 -12.83 -20.35
CA GLU A 168 -3.42 -13.45 -19.10
C GLU A 168 -2.59 -12.95 -17.91
N LYS A 169 -1.27 -12.90 -18.06
CA LYS A 169 -0.37 -12.29 -17.04
C LYS A 169 -0.64 -10.82 -16.85
N MET A 170 -0.98 -10.10 -17.94
CA MET A 170 -1.36 -8.69 -17.88
C MET A 170 -2.63 -8.47 -17.06
N ASP A 171 -3.66 -9.30 -17.29
CA ASP A 171 -4.91 -9.26 -16.50
C ASP A 171 -4.65 -9.48 -15.01
N TRP A 172 -3.80 -10.43 -14.68
CA TRP A 172 -3.37 -10.71 -13.33
C TRP A 172 -2.60 -9.55 -12.69
N ALA A 173 -1.66 -8.97 -13.43
CA ALA A 173 -0.84 -7.86 -12.96
C ALA A 173 -1.69 -6.61 -12.67
N ILE A 174 -2.63 -6.28 -13.56
CA ILE A 174 -3.58 -5.17 -13.36
C ILE A 174 -4.49 -5.45 -12.16
N THR A 175 -5.00 -6.68 -12.02
CA THR A 175 -5.85 -7.05 -10.88
C THR A 175 -5.11 -6.87 -9.56
N LYS A 176 -3.83 -7.29 -9.49
CA LYS A 176 -2.97 -7.10 -8.32
C LYS A 176 -2.74 -5.62 -8.02
N ASP A 177 -2.41 -4.82 -9.03
CA ASP A 177 -2.17 -3.39 -8.89
C ASP A 177 -3.41 -2.67 -8.33
N VAL A 178 -4.59 -2.91 -8.93
CA VAL A 178 -5.86 -2.33 -8.48
C VAL A 178 -6.23 -2.79 -7.07
N MET A 179 -6.01 -4.07 -6.72
CA MET A 179 -6.27 -4.59 -5.37
C MET A 179 -5.40 -3.91 -4.32
N LEU A 180 -4.11 -3.70 -4.60
CA LEU A 180 -3.20 -3.02 -3.67
C LEU A 180 -3.60 -1.56 -3.47
N HIS A 181 -4.01 -0.86 -4.51
CA HIS A 181 -4.56 0.49 -4.40
C HIS A 181 -5.89 0.52 -3.63
N ALA A 182 -6.78 -0.44 -3.86
CA ALA A 182 -8.02 -0.57 -3.08
C ALA A 182 -7.74 -0.80 -1.59
N TYR A 183 -6.74 -1.65 -1.26
CA TYR A 183 -6.27 -1.85 0.09
C TYR A 183 -5.75 -0.53 0.70
N MET A 184 -4.88 0.19 0.01
CA MET A 184 -4.35 1.48 0.46
C MET A 184 -5.49 2.49 0.71
N LEU A 185 -6.46 2.58 -0.20
CA LEU A 185 -7.63 3.44 -0.09
C LEU A 185 -8.57 3.04 1.06
N THR A 186 -8.49 1.83 1.58
CA THR A 186 -9.32 1.37 2.70
C THR A 186 -8.76 1.80 4.06
N GLN A 187 -7.49 2.12 4.16
CA GLN A 187 -6.85 2.51 5.43
C GLN A 187 -7.37 3.86 5.96
N SER A 188 -7.26 4.05 7.29
CA SER A 188 -7.45 5.36 7.91
C SER A 188 -6.30 6.29 7.56
N GLY A 189 -6.59 7.59 7.43
CA GLY A 189 -5.61 8.60 7.06
C GLY A 189 -5.77 9.05 5.61
N ILE A 190 -4.72 9.64 5.06
CA ILE A 190 -4.72 10.23 3.72
C ILE A 190 -4.02 9.28 2.75
N PRO A 191 -4.71 8.75 1.73
CA PRO A 191 -4.08 7.96 0.69
C PRO A 191 -3.31 8.87 -0.27
N MET A 192 -2.13 8.42 -0.69
CA MET A 192 -1.30 9.08 -1.68
C MET A 192 -1.00 8.13 -2.83
N LEU A 193 -1.36 8.53 -4.04
CA LEU A 193 -0.89 7.91 -5.27
C LEU A 193 0.37 8.64 -5.73
N TYR A 194 1.42 7.90 -6.06
CA TYR A 194 2.60 8.51 -6.64
C TYR A 194 2.39 8.69 -8.14
N SER A 195 2.89 9.81 -8.68
CA SER A 195 2.74 10.19 -10.09
C SER A 195 3.17 9.05 -11.04
N GLY A 196 2.28 8.68 -11.94
CA GLY A 196 2.45 7.58 -12.90
C GLY A 196 1.74 6.29 -12.50
N ASP A 197 1.41 6.08 -11.21
CA ASP A 197 0.67 4.89 -10.78
C ASP A 197 -0.73 4.87 -11.38
N GLU A 198 -1.37 6.03 -11.52
CA GLU A 198 -2.70 6.18 -12.11
C GLU A 198 -2.80 5.74 -13.58
N VAL A 199 -1.68 5.65 -14.27
CA VAL A 199 -1.60 5.20 -15.67
C VAL A 199 -0.76 3.93 -15.84
N GLY A 200 -0.39 3.28 -14.74
CA GLY A 200 0.41 2.06 -14.78
C GLY A 200 1.79 2.26 -15.42
N GLN A 201 2.43 3.41 -15.16
CA GLN A 201 3.76 3.70 -15.66
C GLN A 201 4.78 2.71 -15.10
N VAL A 202 5.52 2.04 -15.98
CA VAL A 202 6.56 1.06 -15.63
C VAL A 202 7.91 1.73 -15.39
N ASN A 203 8.89 0.95 -14.96
CA ASN A 203 10.27 1.38 -14.71
C ASN A 203 10.89 2.07 -15.93
N ASP A 204 11.69 3.10 -15.66
CA ASP A 204 12.46 3.83 -16.66
C ASP A 204 13.96 3.49 -16.51
N TYR A 205 14.48 2.67 -17.42
CA TYR A 205 15.88 2.25 -17.39
C TYR A 205 16.81 3.24 -18.12
N THR A 206 16.26 4.27 -18.79
CA THR A 206 17.06 5.25 -19.54
C THR A 206 17.91 6.14 -18.63
N TYR A 207 17.62 6.16 -17.31
CA TYR A 207 18.46 6.88 -16.36
C TYR A 207 19.92 6.41 -16.37
N LYS A 208 20.18 5.16 -16.79
CA LYS A 208 21.53 4.58 -16.90
C LYS A 208 22.38 5.23 -17.99
N ASP A 209 21.76 5.87 -18.96
CA ASP A 209 22.43 6.59 -20.04
C ASP A 209 22.93 7.97 -19.60
N ASP A 210 22.46 8.44 -18.42
CA ASP A 210 22.88 9.70 -17.81
C ASP A 210 23.91 9.44 -16.72
N PRO A 211 25.20 9.84 -16.91
CA PRO A 211 26.27 9.56 -15.95
C PRO A 211 26.02 10.14 -14.54
N GLU A 212 25.19 11.20 -14.41
CA GLU A 212 24.87 11.79 -13.11
C GLU A 212 23.80 10.98 -12.36
N LYS A 213 22.95 10.25 -13.09
CA LYS A 213 21.86 9.45 -12.51
C LYS A 213 22.20 7.97 -12.38
N ALA A 214 23.00 7.44 -13.28
CA ALA A 214 23.34 6.02 -13.35
C ALA A 214 23.79 5.39 -12.03
N PRO A 215 24.49 6.10 -11.10
CA PRO A 215 24.86 5.55 -9.80
C PRO A 215 23.70 5.43 -8.79
N ASP A 216 22.52 6.01 -9.07
CA ASP A 216 21.39 6.06 -8.15
C ASP A 216 20.17 5.34 -8.73
N SER A 217 19.96 4.07 -8.35
CA SER A 217 18.86 3.24 -8.87
C SER A 217 17.46 3.81 -8.59
N ARG A 218 17.30 4.81 -7.70
CA ARG A 218 16.01 5.47 -7.47
C ARG A 218 15.48 6.18 -8.71
N TYR A 219 16.35 6.54 -9.65
CA TYR A 219 15.91 7.13 -10.90
C TYR A 219 15.09 6.19 -11.79
N ILE A 220 15.13 4.88 -11.54
CA ILE A 220 14.28 3.90 -12.25
C ILE A 220 12.79 4.21 -12.12
N HIS A 221 12.38 4.78 -10.97
CA HIS A 221 10.99 5.14 -10.68
C HIS A 221 10.74 6.66 -10.54
N ARG A 222 11.80 7.47 -10.79
CA ARG A 222 11.74 8.94 -10.80
C ARG A 222 11.75 9.51 -12.22
N GLY A 223 11.50 8.68 -13.23
CA GLY A 223 11.37 9.08 -14.62
C GLY A 223 10.31 10.16 -14.80
N LYS A 224 10.42 10.92 -15.88
CA LYS A 224 9.39 11.91 -16.25
C LYS A 224 8.05 11.20 -16.43
N PHE A 225 6.97 11.85 -16.01
CA PHE A 225 5.63 11.37 -16.31
C PHE A 225 5.46 11.24 -17.82
N ASN A 226 5.06 10.05 -18.26
CA ASN A 226 4.88 9.75 -19.67
C ASN A 226 3.47 10.16 -20.12
N TRP A 227 3.36 11.35 -20.71
CA TRP A 227 2.10 11.92 -21.19
C TRP A 227 1.49 11.13 -22.35
N ASP A 228 2.26 10.34 -23.08
CA ASP A 228 1.72 9.49 -24.17
C ASP A 228 0.81 8.38 -23.63
N LEU A 229 1.02 7.95 -22.38
CA LEU A 229 0.15 6.98 -21.70
C LEU A 229 -1.24 7.55 -21.44
N VAL A 230 -1.37 8.86 -21.26
CA VAL A 230 -2.66 9.54 -20.99
C VAL A 230 -3.62 9.41 -22.18
N GLU A 231 -3.13 9.41 -23.39
CA GLU A 231 -3.98 9.22 -24.57
C GLU A 231 -4.65 7.83 -24.58
N ASN A 232 -3.97 6.83 -24.03
CA ASN A 232 -4.48 5.45 -23.96
C ASN A 232 -5.60 5.27 -22.93
N ILE A 233 -5.78 6.22 -21.97
CA ILE A 233 -6.86 6.17 -20.98
C ILE A 233 -8.27 6.15 -21.64
N LYS A 234 -8.40 6.74 -22.83
CA LYS A 234 -9.64 6.79 -23.60
C LYS A 234 -10.09 5.40 -24.06
N ASP A 235 -9.16 4.51 -24.30
CA ASP A 235 -9.42 3.10 -24.56
C ASP A 235 -9.50 2.34 -23.23
N LYS A 236 -10.73 1.99 -22.84
CA LYS A 236 -11.01 1.25 -21.59
C LYS A 236 -10.47 -0.19 -21.60
N SER A 237 -10.05 -0.72 -22.73
CA SER A 237 -9.43 -2.05 -22.85
C SER A 237 -7.90 -2.00 -22.71
N SER A 238 -7.30 -0.83 -22.91
CA SER A 238 -5.87 -0.64 -22.69
C SER A 238 -5.48 -0.82 -21.22
N VAL A 239 -4.22 -1.11 -20.96
CA VAL A 239 -3.66 -1.19 -19.58
C VAL A 239 -3.94 0.10 -18.81
N GLN A 240 -3.64 1.26 -19.42
CA GLN A 240 -3.83 2.59 -18.85
C GLN A 240 -5.30 2.89 -18.57
N GLY A 241 -6.17 2.59 -19.52
CA GLY A 241 -7.61 2.80 -19.36
C GLY A 241 -8.21 1.92 -18.29
N ARG A 242 -7.78 0.68 -18.17
CA ARG A 242 -8.23 -0.26 -17.12
C ARG A 242 -7.83 0.23 -15.75
N ILE A 243 -6.56 0.58 -15.54
CA ILE A 243 -6.05 1.07 -14.25
C ILE A 243 -6.72 2.39 -13.89
N PHE A 244 -6.67 3.39 -14.78
CA PHE A 244 -7.22 4.72 -14.51
C PHE A 244 -8.71 4.70 -14.14
N ASN A 245 -9.51 3.96 -14.90
CA ASN A 245 -10.95 3.84 -14.60
C ASN A 245 -11.22 3.08 -13.30
N ALA A 246 -10.42 2.05 -12.99
CA ALA A 246 -10.56 1.31 -11.75
C ALA A 246 -10.21 2.20 -10.53
N LEU A 247 -9.06 2.87 -10.56
CA LEU A 247 -8.65 3.77 -9.47
C LEU A 247 -9.63 4.94 -9.30
N GLY A 248 -10.03 5.60 -10.38
CA GLY A 248 -11.01 6.69 -10.32
C GLY A 248 -12.38 6.25 -9.77
N LYS A 249 -12.78 4.99 -10.01
CA LYS A 249 -13.98 4.41 -9.40
C LYS A 249 -13.81 4.21 -7.90
N LEU A 250 -12.66 3.67 -7.46
CA LEU A 250 -12.36 3.46 -6.05
C LEU A 250 -12.30 4.78 -5.27
N GLU A 251 -11.64 5.77 -5.83
CA GLU A 251 -11.57 7.13 -5.25
C GLU A 251 -12.96 7.77 -5.12
N LYS A 252 -13.79 7.64 -6.16
CA LYS A 252 -15.15 8.15 -6.13
C LYS A 252 -15.98 7.47 -5.04
N ILE A 253 -15.88 6.15 -4.89
CA ILE A 253 -16.56 5.41 -3.82
C ILE A 253 -16.06 5.90 -2.45
N ARG A 254 -14.74 5.93 -2.25
CA ARG A 254 -14.14 6.41 -1.00
C ARG A 254 -14.63 7.81 -0.63
N ARG A 255 -14.73 8.70 -1.60
CA ARG A 255 -15.17 10.09 -1.39
C ARG A 255 -16.67 10.20 -1.06
N SER A 256 -17.51 9.33 -1.61
CA SER A 256 -18.97 9.43 -1.48
C SER A 256 -19.55 8.59 -0.34
N GLU A 257 -18.86 7.54 0.10
CA GLU A 257 -19.38 6.59 1.08
C GLU A 257 -19.01 7.00 2.52
N PRO A 258 -20.00 7.20 3.41
CA PRO A 258 -19.75 7.65 4.79
C PRO A 258 -18.83 6.74 5.60
N VAL A 259 -18.81 5.43 5.33
CA VAL A 259 -17.95 4.46 6.02
C VAL A 259 -16.45 4.73 5.85
N PHE A 260 -16.05 5.57 4.89
CA PHE A 260 -14.68 6.04 4.71
C PHE A 260 -14.37 7.34 5.44
N ASN A 261 -15.31 7.88 6.23
CA ASN A 261 -15.07 9.08 7.05
C ASN A 261 -13.81 8.91 7.92
N ALA A 262 -13.11 10.02 8.18
CA ALA A 262 -11.92 10.02 9.03
C ALA A 262 -12.20 9.55 10.47
N ASP A 263 -13.42 9.83 10.97
CA ASP A 263 -13.88 9.44 12.29
C ASP A 263 -14.45 8.01 12.37
N ALA A 264 -14.41 7.26 11.27
CA ALA A 264 -14.85 5.86 11.28
C ALA A 264 -14.02 5.01 12.23
N GLU A 265 -14.66 4.09 12.95
CA GLU A 265 -13.95 3.02 13.63
C GLU A 265 -13.36 2.08 12.60
N VAL A 266 -12.09 1.71 12.79
CA VAL A 266 -11.38 0.82 11.87
C VAL A 266 -10.63 -0.24 12.67
N TRP A 267 -10.75 -1.48 12.26
CA TRP A 267 -10.01 -2.60 12.84
C TRP A 267 -9.78 -3.69 11.81
N THR A 268 -8.86 -4.60 12.07
CA THR A 268 -8.73 -5.82 11.29
C THR A 268 -9.54 -6.94 11.92
N LYS A 269 -10.11 -7.80 11.09
CA LYS A 269 -10.81 -8.99 11.54
C LYS A 269 -9.93 -10.21 11.31
N ASP A 270 -9.86 -11.08 12.33
CA ASP A 270 -9.16 -12.36 12.19
C ASP A 270 -9.90 -13.28 11.21
N TYR A 271 -9.12 -13.96 10.39
CA TYR A 271 -9.61 -14.97 9.46
C TYR A 271 -8.62 -16.14 9.42
N SER A 272 -9.13 -17.36 9.26
CA SER A 272 -8.31 -18.58 9.36
C SER A 272 -7.28 -18.73 8.23
N ASP A 273 -7.53 -18.14 7.06
CA ASP A 273 -6.60 -18.15 5.92
C ASP A 273 -5.65 -16.96 6.01
N GLN A 274 -4.37 -17.24 6.14
CA GLN A 274 -3.32 -16.22 6.31
C GLN A 274 -3.01 -15.41 5.04
N SER A 275 -3.65 -15.68 3.93
CA SER A 275 -3.59 -14.84 2.72
C SER A 275 -4.75 -13.86 2.61
N ILE A 276 -5.73 -13.92 3.50
CA ILE A 276 -6.91 -13.05 3.50
C ILE A 276 -6.77 -11.95 4.54
N LEU A 277 -6.61 -10.72 4.08
CA LEU A 277 -6.67 -9.53 4.91
C LEU A 277 -8.10 -9.01 4.96
N TRP A 278 -8.63 -8.82 6.16
CA TRP A 278 -9.98 -8.30 6.39
C TRP A 278 -9.95 -7.03 7.21
N ILE A 279 -10.37 -5.93 6.61
CA ILE A 279 -10.50 -4.62 7.28
C ILE A 279 -11.97 -4.33 7.44
N VAL A 280 -12.36 -3.88 8.63
CA VAL A 280 -13.73 -3.44 8.92
C VAL A 280 -13.70 -1.94 9.22
N ARG A 281 -14.66 -1.22 8.65
CA ARG A 281 -14.88 0.19 8.95
C ARG A 281 -16.34 0.39 9.37
N ARG A 282 -16.57 1.17 10.42
CA ARG A 282 -17.92 1.45 10.93
C ARG A 282 -18.12 2.96 11.11
N PHE A 283 -19.20 3.48 10.54
CA PHE A 283 -19.58 4.88 10.68
C PHE A 283 -21.07 5.09 10.36
N GLY A 284 -21.76 5.95 11.14
CA GLY A 284 -23.11 6.39 10.83
C GLY A 284 -24.17 5.27 10.78
N GLY A 285 -23.99 4.18 11.54
CA GLY A 285 -24.90 3.02 11.51
C GLY A 285 -24.68 2.08 10.30
N GLU A 286 -23.57 2.25 9.58
CA GLU A 286 -23.16 1.37 8.49
C GLU A 286 -21.82 0.70 8.82
N GLU A 287 -21.62 -0.50 8.27
CA GLU A 287 -20.39 -1.27 8.40
C GLU A 287 -19.91 -1.76 7.04
N LEU A 288 -18.64 -1.47 6.73
CA LEU A 288 -17.95 -1.94 5.54
C LEU A 288 -17.04 -3.11 5.90
N HIS A 289 -17.19 -4.22 5.19
CA HIS A 289 -16.24 -5.32 5.15
C HIS A 289 -15.41 -5.21 3.88
N ALA A 290 -14.14 -4.86 4.03
CA ALA A 290 -13.18 -4.79 2.94
C ALA A 290 -12.24 -5.99 3.05
N VAL A 291 -12.27 -6.87 2.08
CA VAL A 291 -11.51 -8.13 2.10
C VAL A 291 -10.63 -8.24 0.89
N PHE A 292 -9.38 -8.63 1.11
CA PHE A 292 -8.32 -8.68 0.11
C PHE A 292 -7.66 -10.05 0.13
N ASN A 293 -7.59 -10.69 -1.04
CA ASN A 293 -6.91 -11.97 -1.23
C ASN A 293 -5.47 -11.74 -1.72
N PHE A 294 -4.51 -11.88 -0.85
CA PHE A 294 -3.07 -11.74 -1.17
C PHE A 294 -2.46 -13.03 -1.73
N SER A 295 -3.26 -13.96 -2.24
CA SER A 295 -2.76 -15.18 -2.88
C SER A 295 -3.01 -15.19 -4.39
N ASP A 296 -2.27 -16.07 -5.07
CA ASP A 296 -2.44 -16.28 -6.52
C ASP A 296 -3.65 -17.18 -6.85
N TYR A 297 -4.35 -17.70 -5.83
CA TYR A 297 -5.44 -18.67 -5.99
C TYR A 297 -6.79 -18.09 -5.57
N PRO A 298 -7.89 -18.53 -6.18
CA PRO A 298 -9.22 -18.12 -5.74
C PRO A 298 -9.51 -18.65 -4.33
N LYS A 299 -10.28 -17.88 -3.57
CA LYS A 299 -10.69 -18.17 -2.19
C LYS A 299 -12.18 -17.92 -2.02
N THR A 300 -12.86 -18.77 -1.26
CA THR A 300 -14.22 -18.51 -0.79
C THR A 300 -14.16 -17.98 0.63
N VAL A 301 -14.69 -16.77 0.82
CA VAL A 301 -14.71 -16.09 2.12
C VAL A 301 -16.09 -16.15 2.73
N TRP A 302 -16.18 -16.60 4.00
CA TRP A 302 -17.43 -16.63 4.75
C TRP A 302 -17.67 -15.29 5.44
N MET A 303 -18.81 -14.66 5.14
CA MET A 303 -19.21 -13.42 5.80
C MET A 303 -19.52 -13.68 7.28
N PRO A 304 -19.39 -12.65 8.16
CA PRO A 304 -19.58 -12.83 9.62
C PRO A 304 -20.97 -13.35 9.98
N GLU A 305 -21.96 -12.96 9.21
CA GLU A 305 -23.33 -13.39 9.32
C GLU A 305 -24.03 -13.33 7.97
N LYS A 306 -25.10 -14.11 7.82
CA LYS A 306 -25.98 -14.02 6.70
C LYS A 306 -26.80 -12.74 6.81
N ALA A 307 -26.59 -11.79 5.93
CA ALA A 307 -27.25 -10.49 5.93
C ALA A 307 -27.31 -9.90 4.52
N GLU A 308 -28.07 -8.82 4.38
CA GLU A 308 -28.09 -8.02 3.18
C GLU A 308 -26.84 -7.14 3.12
N TYR A 309 -26.05 -7.29 2.05
CA TYR A 309 -24.85 -6.51 1.79
C TYR A 309 -24.95 -5.80 0.44
N THR A 310 -24.52 -4.56 0.41
CA THR A 310 -24.32 -3.81 -0.84
C THR A 310 -22.87 -3.91 -1.27
N ASN A 311 -22.63 -4.46 -2.45
CA ASN A 311 -21.29 -4.43 -3.06
C ASN A 311 -21.05 -3.03 -3.65
N LEU A 312 -20.15 -2.27 -3.04
CA LEU A 312 -19.85 -0.89 -3.45
C LEU A 312 -19.21 -0.81 -4.85
N LEU A 313 -18.61 -1.91 -5.32
CA LEU A 313 -17.99 -1.96 -6.65
C LEU A 313 -19.01 -2.16 -7.76
N SER A 314 -20.02 -3.01 -7.56
CA SER A 314 -21.06 -3.27 -8.56
C SER A 314 -22.33 -2.44 -8.35
N GLY A 315 -22.58 -1.98 -7.11
CA GLY A 315 -23.81 -1.33 -6.68
C GLY A 315 -24.97 -2.30 -6.41
N GLY A 316 -24.75 -3.61 -6.55
CA GLY A 316 -25.76 -4.64 -6.25
C GLY A 316 -25.90 -4.86 -4.75
N THR A 317 -27.14 -5.18 -4.31
CA THR A 317 -27.46 -5.53 -2.92
C THR A 317 -28.10 -6.91 -2.91
N ASP A 318 -27.52 -7.82 -2.13
CA ASP A 318 -27.95 -9.21 -2.04
C ASP A 318 -27.79 -9.75 -0.63
N GLU A 319 -28.55 -10.78 -0.27
CA GLU A 319 -28.35 -11.56 0.94
C GLU A 319 -27.16 -12.52 0.74
N ILE A 320 -26.06 -12.26 1.44
CA ILE A 320 -24.77 -12.94 1.23
C ILE A 320 -24.37 -13.74 2.45
N VAL A 321 -23.84 -14.95 2.22
CA VAL A 321 -23.20 -15.83 3.21
C VAL A 321 -21.73 -16.01 2.87
N THR A 322 -21.42 -16.17 1.60
CA THR A 322 -20.05 -16.36 1.09
C THR A 322 -19.79 -15.46 -0.11
N VAL A 323 -18.53 -15.14 -0.31
CA VAL A 323 -18.05 -14.42 -1.51
C VAL A 323 -16.83 -15.14 -2.06
N ASP A 324 -16.86 -15.41 -3.36
CA ASP A 324 -15.70 -15.94 -4.06
C ASP A 324 -14.80 -14.80 -4.52
N LEU A 325 -13.53 -14.86 -4.14
CA LEU A 325 -12.49 -13.92 -4.52
C LEU A 325 -11.49 -14.60 -5.43
N PRO A 326 -11.24 -14.10 -6.63
CA PRO A 326 -10.12 -14.57 -7.44
C PRO A 326 -8.79 -14.30 -6.74
N GLY A 327 -7.70 -14.89 -7.22
CA GLY A 327 -6.36 -14.50 -6.77
C GLY A 327 -6.18 -12.99 -6.97
N TRP A 328 -5.60 -12.31 -5.97
CA TRP A 328 -5.48 -10.84 -5.94
C TRP A 328 -6.80 -10.08 -6.07
N GLY A 329 -7.93 -10.77 -5.83
CA GLY A 329 -9.25 -10.15 -5.80
C GLY A 329 -9.55 -9.46 -4.47
N PHE A 330 -10.52 -8.57 -4.49
CA PHE A 330 -11.03 -7.91 -3.30
C PHE A 330 -12.51 -7.59 -3.44
N PHE A 331 -13.15 -7.27 -2.32
CA PHE A 331 -14.47 -6.67 -2.29
C PHE A 331 -14.63 -5.60 -1.22
N TRP A 332 -15.55 -4.69 -1.44
CA TRP A 332 -16.09 -3.74 -0.49
C TRP A 332 -17.57 -3.99 -0.31
N MET A 333 -17.93 -4.74 0.74
CA MET A 333 -19.31 -5.10 1.08
C MET A 333 -19.79 -4.26 2.26
N LYS A 334 -20.80 -3.44 2.03
CA LYS A 334 -21.38 -2.55 3.05
C LYS A 334 -22.73 -3.10 3.51
N ARG A 335 -23.03 -3.00 4.82
CA ARG A 335 -24.33 -3.30 5.40
C ARG A 335 -24.79 -2.21 6.34
N LYS A 336 -26.09 -2.15 6.63
CA LYS A 336 -26.65 -1.39 7.76
C LYS A 336 -26.58 -2.24 9.02
N LEU A 337 -26.36 -1.58 10.16
CA LEU A 337 -26.32 -2.19 11.48
C LEU A 337 -27.70 -2.16 12.15
#